data_52253a33b69b4e41e2d1a6bb067072d7
#
_entry.id   52253a33b69b4e41e2d1a6bb067072d7
#
_cell.length_a   1.000
_cell.length_b   1.000
_cell.length_c   1.000
_cell.angle_alpha   90.00
_cell.angle_beta   90.00
_cell.angle_gamma   90.00
#
_symmetry.space_group_name_H-M   'P 1'
#
loop_
_entity.id
_entity.type
_entity.pdbx_description
1 polymer ?
#
loop_
_entity_poly.entity_id
_entity_poly.type
_entity_poly.pdbx_seq_one_letter_code
_entity_poly.pdbx_strand_id
1 'polypeptide(L)'
;MNKTRYKKITSEFSNKTILVFGDLMLDKYLWGRTDRISPEAPVPIVDVNQIDYRPGGAANVALNLSTLGCKVIVVGLIGSDPDGDNLLNNYILNVAYDF
;
A
#
# COMPACT_ATOMS: atom_id res chain seq x y z
N MET A 1 2.34 -29.53 4.23
CA MET A 1 1.39 -29.08 5.28
C MET A 1 0.01 -29.59 4.93
N ASN A 2 -0.69 -30.19 5.88
CA ASN A 2 -2.05 -30.66 5.63
C ASN A 2 -3.08 -29.55 5.93
N LYS A 3 -4.32 -29.80 5.52
CA LYS A 3 -5.42 -28.85 5.65
C LYS A 3 -5.75 -28.47 7.08
N THR A 4 -5.66 -29.42 8.01
CA THR A 4 -5.93 -29.21 9.44
C THR A 4 -4.90 -28.27 10.05
N ARG A 5 -3.62 -28.50 9.77
CA ARG A 5 -2.53 -27.64 10.23
C ARG A 5 -2.61 -26.23 9.65
N TYR A 6 -2.92 -26.11 8.38
CA TYR A 6 -3.15 -24.83 7.73
C TYR A 6 -4.23 -24.03 8.41
N LYS A 7 -5.39 -24.64 8.65
CA LYS A 7 -6.51 -23.98 9.33
C LYS A 7 -6.15 -23.54 10.75
N LYS A 8 -5.40 -24.37 11.48
CA LYS A 8 -4.96 -24.04 12.84
C LYS A 8 -4.06 -22.82 12.83
N ILE A 9 -3.06 -22.78 11.94
CA ILE A 9 -2.11 -21.67 11.84
C ILE A 9 -2.83 -20.38 11.45
N THR A 10 -3.66 -20.42 10.42
CA THR A 10 -4.35 -19.22 9.93
C THR A 10 -5.40 -18.70 10.90
N SER A 11 -6.03 -19.56 11.69
CA SER A 11 -6.99 -19.14 12.70
C SER A 11 -6.35 -18.36 13.86
N GLU A 12 -5.03 -18.48 14.03
CA GLU A 12 -4.30 -17.77 15.07
C GLU A 12 -3.79 -16.40 14.62
N PHE A 13 -3.95 -16.03 13.34
CA PHE A 13 -3.46 -14.75 12.82
C PHE A 13 -4.07 -13.56 13.55
N SER A 14 -5.34 -13.64 13.94
CA SER A 14 -6.02 -12.58 14.68
C SER A 14 -5.41 -12.30 16.07
N ASN A 15 -4.65 -13.25 16.60
CA ASN A 15 -3.97 -13.11 17.88
C ASN A 15 -2.54 -12.57 17.75
N LYS A 16 -2.07 -12.39 16.52
CA LYS A 16 -0.70 -11.91 16.26
C LYS A 16 -0.68 -10.41 16.05
N THR A 17 0.30 -9.76 16.66
CA THR A 17 0.59 -8.35 16.46
C THR A 17 1.92 -8.24 15.76
N ILE A 18 1.92 -7.62 14.59
CA ILE A 18 3.11 -7.47 13.74
C ILE A 18 3.49 -5.99 13.68
N LEU A 19 4.73 -5.72 14.02
CA LEU A 19 5.32 -4.39 13.83
C LEU A 19 5.88 -4.31 12.40
N VAL A 20 5.39 -3.35 11.65
CA VAL A 20 5.93 -3.04 10.32
C VAL A 20 6.71 -1.72 10.43
N PHE A 21 8.01 -1.79 10.26
CA PHE A 21 8.90 -0.65 10.32
C PHE A 21 9.62 -0.50 8.98
N GLY A 22 9.40 0.62 8.29
CA GLY A 22 10.04 0.81 7.00
C GLY A 22 9.48 2.01 6.23
N ASP A 23 9.83 2.07 4.97
CA ASP A 23 9.44 3.16 4.09
C ASP A 23 7.99 3.00 3.68
N LEU A 24 7.17 3.95 4.12
CA LEU A 24 5.76 4.04 3.73
C LEU A 24 5.68 4.81 2.41
N MET A 25 5.09 4.20 1.41
CA MET A 25 5.02 4.75 0.06
C MET A 25 3.58 4.85 -0.40
N LEU A 26 3.31 5.85 -1.22
CA LEU A 26 2.08 5.97 -1.99
C LEU A 26 2.45 5.84 -3.46
N ASP A 27 2.09 4.71 -4.05
CA ASP A 27 2.32 4.47 -5.47
C ASP A 27 1.19 5.12 -6.27
N LYS A 28 1.57 5.92 -7.23
CA LYS A 28 0.65 6.64 -8.11
C LYS A 28 0.74 6.03 -9.50
N TYR A 29 -0.37 5.50 -9.97
CA TYR A 29 -0.48 4.91 -11.30
C TYR A 29 -1.20 5.87 -12.22
N LEU A 30 -0.53 6.22 -13.32
CA LEU A 30 -1.09 7.06 -14.37
C LEU A 30 -1.45 6.18 -15.56
N TRP A 31 -2.75 6.04 -15.78
CA TRP A 31 -3.28 5.28 -16.91
C TRP A 31 -3.63 6.22 -18.05
N GLY A 32 -3.26 5.85 -19.25
CA GLY A 32 -3.52 6.69 -20.39
C GLY A 32 -3.08 6.05 -21.70
N ARG A 33 -3.06 6.86 -22.75
CA ARG A 33 -2.67 6.45 -24.10
C ARG A 33 -1.36 7.11 -24.47
N THR A 34 -0.52 6.39 -25.23
CA THR A 34 0.79 6.85 -25.68
C THR A 34 0.85 6.84 -27.21
N ASP A 35 -0.10 7.51 -27.86
CA ASP A 35 -0.19 7.55 -29.32
C ASP A 35 0.56 8.74 -29.93
N ARG A 36 1.29 9.50 -29.12
CA ARG A 36 2.12 10.62 -29.58
C ARG A 36 3.54 10.53 -29.01
N ILE A 37 4.48 11.12 -29.76
CA ILE A 37 5.86 11.29 -29.31
C ILE A 37 6.10 12.77 -29.07
N SER A 38 6.85 13.10 -28.00
CA SER A 38 7.18 14.48 -27.67
C SER A 38 7.94 15.14 -28.83
N PRO A 39 7.57 16.37 -29.25
CA PRO A 39 8.33 17.10 -30.24
C PRO A 39 9.72 17.56 -29.73
N GLU A 40 9.94 17.56 -28.43
CA GLU A 40 11.19 18.04 -27.81
C GLU A 40 12.21 16.91 -27.57
N ALA A 41 11.76 15.66 -27.47
CA ALA A 41 12.60 14.50 -27.22
C ALA A 41 11.94 13.24 -27.78
N PRO A 42 12.69 12.18 -28.14
CA PRO A 42 12.10 10.94 -28.65
C PRO A 42 11.51 10.08 -27.51
N VAL A 43 10.58 10.64 -26.77
CA VAL A 43 9.87 9.98 -25.67
C VAL A 43 8.37 10.04 -25.89
N PRO A 44 7.63 9.00 -25.55
CA PRO A 44 6.18 9.00 -25.70
C PRO A 44 5.53 9.99 -24.73
N ILE A 45 4.43 10.59 -25.18
CA ILE A 45 3.56 11.42 -24.35
C ILE A 45 2.40 10.55 -23.88
N VAL A 46 2.13 10.57 -22.57
CA VAL A 46 0.99 9.88 -21.98
C VAL A 46 -0.16 10.87 -21.80
N ASP A 47 -1.25 10.64 -22.53
CA ASP A 47 -2.51 11.34 -22.27
C ASP A 47 -3.22 10.62 -21.12
N VAL A 48 -3.12 11.17 -19.90
CA VAL A 48 -3.65 10.56 -18.70
C VAL A 48 -5.16 10.67 -18.65
N ASN A 49 -5.85 9.54 -18.53
CA ASN A 49 -7.29 9.47 -18.38
C ASN A 49 -7.77 8.88 -17.05
N GLN A 50 -6.86 8.31 -16.28
CA GLN A 50 -7.16 7.75 -14.97
C GLN A 50 -5.93 7.81 -14.08
N ILE A 51 -6.15 8.14 -12.81
CA ILE A 51 -5.09 8.14 -11.79
C ILE A 51 -5.54 7.25 -10.65
N ASP A 52 -4.70 6.25 -10.31
CA ASP A 52 -4.91 5.36 -9.18
C ASP A 52 -3.79 5.55 -8.16
N TYR A 53 -4.15 5.42 -6.89
CA TYR A 53 -3.19 5.42 -5.79
C TYR A 53 -3.24 4.09 -5.07
N ARG A 54 -2.08 3.56 -4.69
CA ARG A 54 -1.97 2.32 -3.92
C ARG A 54 -0.89 2.45 -2.86
N PRO A 55 -1.09 1.84 -1.68
CA PRO A 55 -0.04 1.81 -0.69
C PRO A 55 1.12 0.94 -1.21
N GLY A 56 2.34 1.45 -1.07
CA GLY A 56 3.55 0.77 -1.49
C GLY A 56 4.54 0.62 -0.35
N GLY A 57 5.61 -0.13 -0.58
CA GLY A 57 6.63 -0.38 0.43
C GLY A 57 6.05 -0.99 1.71
N ALA A 58 6.43 -0.45 2.86
CA ALA A 58 5.94 -0.91 4.15
C ALA A 58 4.42 -0.75 4.31
N ALA A 59 3.81 0.24 3.66
CA ALA A 59 2.37 0.42 3.69
C ALA A 59 1.64 -0.74 3.01
N ASN A 60 2.16 -1.25 1.91
CA ASN A 60 1.62 -2.44 1.25
C ASN A 60 1.74 -3.69 2.12
N VAL A 61 2.88 -3.87 2.79
CA VAL A 61 3.07 -4.97 3.74
C VAL A 61 2.05 -4.90 4.88
N ALA A 62 1.86 -3.72 5.45
CA ALA A 62 0.90 -3.50 6.53
C ALA A 62 -0.53 -3.82 6.08
N LEU A 63 -0.92 -3.38 4.88
CA LEU A 63 -2.23 -3.68 4.31
C LEU A 63 -2.45 -5.18 4.14
N ASN A 64 -1.46 -5.89 3.61
CA ASN A 64 -1.53 -7.34 3.41
C ASN A 64 -1.68 -8.08 4.75
N LEU A 65 -0.92 -7.70 5.77
CA LEU A 65 -1.02 -8.30 7.10
C LEU A 65 -2.39 -8.05 7.73
N SER A 66 -2.91 -6.84 7.59
CA SER A 66 -4.25 -6.49 8.07
C SER A 66 -5.32 -7.32 7.35
N THR A 67 -5.20 -7.50 6.06
CA THR A 67 -6.11 -8.33 5.25
C THR A 67 -6.08 -9.80 5.69
N LEU A 68 -4.92 -10.29 6.13
CA LEU A 68 -4.78 -11.63 6.68
C LEU A 68 -5.36 -11.77 8.11
N GLY A 69 -5.78 -10.68 8.71
CA GLY A 69 -6.40 -10.67 10.03
C GLY A 69 -5.46 -10.36 11.19
N CYS A 70 -4.19 -10.10 10.92
CA CYS A 70 -3.24 -9.73 11.97
C CYS A 70 -3.52 -8.32 12.50
N LYS A 71 -3.11 -8.09 13.75
CA LYS A 71 -3.00 -6.75 14.32
C LYS A 71 -1.70 -6.13 13.82
N VAL A 72 -1.75 -4.90 13.35
CA VAL A 72 -0.58 -4.25 12.72
C VAL A 72 -0.25 -2.96 13.44
N ILE A 73 1.02 -2.81 13.81
CA ILE A 73 1.59 -1.56 14.27
C ILE A 73 2.51 -1.06 13.16
N VAL A 74 2.30 0.17 12.72
CA VAL A 74 3.07 0.75 11.62
C VAL A 74 3.96 1.86 12.16
N VAL A 75 5.24 1.78 11.85
CA VAL A 75 6.23 2.83 12.16
C VAL A 75 6.95 3.23 10.87
N GLY A 76 6.87 4.50 10.52
CA GLY A 76 7.51 5.04 9.34
C GLY A 76 7.33 6.55 9.24
N LEU A 77 7.85 7.11 8.18
CA LEU A 77 7.74 8.54 7.89
C LEU A 77 6.81 8.76 6.71
N ILE A 78 6.04 9.83 6.79
CA ILE A 78 5.21 10.31 5.70
C ILE A 78 5.47 11.80 5.49
N GLY A 79 5.20 12.30 4.28
CA GLY A 79 5.32 13.72 3.99
C GLY A 79 4.19 14.54 4.61
N SER A 80 4.48 15.83 4.87
CA SER A 80 3.48 16.82 5.25
C SER A 80 2.92 17.49 4.00
N ASP A 81 2.27 16.71 3.16
CA ASP A 81 1.75 17.12 1.86
C ASP A 81 0.46 16.35 1.54
N PRO A 82 -0.23 16.66 0.44
CA PRO A 82 -1.47 15.96 0.07
C PRO A 82 -1.29 14.45 -0.10
N ASP A 83 -0.16 13.99 -0.62
CA ASP A 83 0.12 12.56 -0.78
C ASP A 83 0.33 11.88 0.57
N GLY A 84 1.01 12.53 1.51
CA GLY A 84 1.16 12.05 2.88
C GLY A 84 -0.18 11.95 3.60
N ASP A 85 -1.04 12.96 3.46
CA ASP A 85 -2.38 12.95 4.03
C ASP A 85 -3.24 11.84 3.42
N ASN A 86 -3.15 11.62 2.11
CA ASN A 86 -3.84 10.54 1.42
C ASN A 86 -3.40 9.17 1.94
N LEU A 87 -2.09 8.97 2.06
CA LEU A 87 -1.52 7.73 2.57
C LEU A 87 -2.00 7.45 4.00
N LEU A 88 -1.91 8.44 4.87
CA LEU A 88 -2.32 8.31 6.27
C LEU A 88 -3.82 8.03 6.40
N ASN A 89 -4.65 8.89 5.83
CA ASN A 89 -6.10 8.87 6.08
C ASN A 89 -6.81 7.74 5.35
N ASN A 90 -6.37 7.37 4.16
CA ASN A 90 -7.07 6.40 3.33
C ASN A 90 -6.51 4.98 3.42
N TYR A 91 -5.28 4.83 3.92
CA TYR A 91 -4.63 3.51 3.97
C TYR A 91 -4.12 3.15 5.36
N ILE A 92 -3.28 3.98 5.98
CA ILE A 92 -2.60 3.60 7.23
C ILE A 92 -3.59 3.53 8.40
N LEU A 93 -4.49 4.48 8.54
CA LEU A 93 -5.48 4.48 9.63
C LEU A 93 -6.47 3.32 9.53
N ASN A 94 -6.62 2.73 8.34
CA ASN A 94 -7.49 1.58 8.13
C ASN A 94 -6.83 0.25 8.54
N VAL A 95 -5.51 0.21 8.66
CA VAL A 95 -4.77 -1.02 8.97
C VAL A 95 -4.11 -1.00 10.33
N ALA A 96 -3.74 0.17 10.83
CA ALA A 96 -3.06 0.32 12.10
C ALA A 96 -4.03 0.25 13.28
N TYR A 97 -3.51 -0.21 14.41
CA TYR A 97 -4.27 -0.23 15.65
C TYR A 97 -4.26 1.12 16.32
N ASP A 98 -5.40 1.50 16.86
CA ASP A 98 -5.48 2.60 17.80
C ASP A 98 -4.92 2.15 19.15
N PHE A 99 -4.09 2.98 19.73
CA PHE A 99 -3.49 2.72 21.03
C PHE A 99 -4.16 3.55 22.10
#